data_b7309590b791ce825fb840837dd3360e
#
_entry.id   b7309590b791ce825fb840837dd3360e
#
_cell.length_a   1.000
_cell.length_b   1.000
_cell.length_c   1.000
_cell.angle_alpha   90.00
_cell.angle_beta   90.00
_cell.angle_gamma   90.00
#
_symmetry.space_group_name_H-M   'P 1'
#
loop_
_entity.id
_entity.type
_entity.pdbx_description
1 polymer ?
#
loop_
_entity_poly.entity_id
_entity_poly.type
_entity_poly.pdbx_seq_one_letter_code
_entity_poly.pdbx_strand_id
1 'polypeptide(L)'
;MIKKIISCAVVAAVLTACSTVSMTGRKQLNLVSESEILSASLTEYQSYMKTAKVSTDANATAIVKNVAQRIAAAAEAYLTVTGQTADLQNYAWEFNLTQDDNLNAFCMPGGKIVVYSGMLKLIGNGADRDDELAAVIGHEVGHAIAKHGQERASQQLLQQMGGSVLGAVMGGASAQTQQAIATAYGMGTQYGALLPFSRKHELEADYIGIVLATIAGYDADAAITLWQKMEAASGGANPAPFMSTHPSSTKRISELQKAIPKVKAEYGNVSQPATTTATKTTTKKAATTSTKKGTGFKIG
;
A
#
# COMPACT_ATOMS: atom_id res chain seq x y z
N MET A 1 -17.10 42.22 -7.54
CA MET A 1 -16.48 41.74 -6.27
C MET A 1 -16.73 40.26 -6.02
N ILE A 2 -17.94 39.75 -6.07
CA ILE A 2 -18.28 38.34 -5.81
C ILE A 2 -17.48 37.35 -6.67
N LYS A 3 -17.33 37.57 -7.99
CA LYS A 3 -16.54 36.73 -8.89
C LYS A 3 -15.05 36.61 -8.49
N LYS A 4 -14.46 37.70 -7.97
CA LYS A 4 -13.06 37.70 -7.50
C LYS A 4 -12.92 36.96 -6.17
N ILE A 5 -13.91 37.07 -5.26
CA ILE A 5 -13.94 36.38 -3.98
C ILE A 5 -14.09 34.87 -4.22
N ILE A 6 -14.97 34.44 -5.12
CA ILE A 6 -15.16 33.04 -5.51
C ILE A 6 -13.86 32.51 -6.13
N SER A 7 -13.20 33.27 -7.01
CA SER A 7 -11.93 32.86 -7.63
C SER A 7 -10.82 32.66 -6.58
N CYS A 8 -10.69 33.54 -5.59
CA CYS A 8 -9.72 33.43 -4.51
C CYS A 8 -10.02 32.22 -3.59
N ALA A 9 -11.30 31.98 -3.28
CA ALA A 9 -11.69 30.84 -2.46
C ALA A 9 -11.42 29.49 -3.16
N VAL A 10 -11.64 29.39 -4.47
CA VAL A 10 -11.33 28.20 -5.27
C VAL A 10 -9.82 27.95 -5.30
N VAL A 11 -9.01 28.99 -5.51
CA VAL A 11 -7.54 28.88 -5.53
C VAL A 11 -7.03 28.46 -4.14
N ALA A 12 -7.57 29.01 -3.06
CA ALA A 12 -7.21 28.64 -1.69
C ALA A 12 -7.57 27.18 -1.38
N ALA A 13 -8.75 26.71 -1.80
CA ALA A 13 -9.20 25.33 -1.59
C ALA A 13 -8.33 24.31 -2.35
N VAL A 14 -7.90 24.64 -3.57
CA VAL A 14 -6.98 23.77 -4.35
C VAL A 14 -5.60 23.72 -3.72
N LEU A 15 -5.12 24.80 -3.10
CA LEU A 15 -3.82 24.81 -2.42
C LEU A 15 -3.81 23.94 -1.14
N THR A 16 -4.94 23.80 -0.47
CA THR A 16 -5.08 22.92 0.71
C THR A 16 -5.30 21.45 0.35
N ALA A 17 -5.73 21.15 -0.89
CA ALA A 17 -5.96 19.81 -1.39
C ALA A 17 -4.68 19.11 -1.94
N CYS A 18 -3.52 19.75 -1.84
CA CYS A 18 -2.25 19.15 -2.25
C CYS A 18 -1.49 18.62 -1.05
N SER A 19 -1.08 17.36 -1.11
CA SER A 19 -0.13 16.77 -0.16
C SER A 19 1.21 16.47 -0.83
N THR A 20 2.18 16.03 -0.04
CA THR A 20 3.51 15.66 -0.54
C THR A 20 3.78 14.21 -0.16
N VAL A 21 4.15 13.39 -1.15
CA VAL A 21 4.68 12.04 -0.89
C VAL A 21 6.04 12.19 -0.21
N SER A 22 6.16 11.71 1.01
CA SER A 22 7.34 12.03 1.83
C SER A 22 8.64 11.45 1.28
N MET A 23 8.59 10.22 0.79
CA MET A 23 9.79 9.50 0.31
C MET A 23 10.35 10.09 -0.98
N THR A 24 9.52 10.76 -1.79
CA THR A 24 9.91 11.26 -3.12
C THR A 24 9.81 12.77 -3.24
N GLY A 25 9.15 13.45 -2.29
CA GLY A 25 8.91 14.90 -2.35
C GLY A 25 7.87 15.31 -3.41
N ARG A 26 7.25 14.35 -4.11
CA ARG A 26 6.27 14.63 -5.17
C ARG A 26 4.99 15.22 -4.59
N LYS A 27 4.48 16.25 -5.26
CA LYS A 27 3.16 16.82 -4.96
C LYS A 27 2.06 15.99 -5.60
N GLN A 28 0.96 15.77 -4.86
CA GLN A 28 -0.20 15.02 -5.32
C GLN A 28 -1.50 15.70 -4.91
N LEU A 29 -2.57 15.38 -5.65
CA LEU A 29 -3.91 15.91 -5.43
C LEU A 29 -4.70 14.97 -4.50
N ASN A 30 -5.19 15.50 -3.38
CA ASN A 30 -6.00 14.75 -2.40
C ASN A 30 -7.32 15.50 -2.12
N LEU A 31 -8.28 15.38 -3.03
CA LEU A 31 -9.65 15.93 -2.86
C LEU A 31 -10.54 15.00 -2.03
N VAL A 32 -10.30 13.70 -2.13
CA VAL A 32 -11.03 12.69 -1.36
C VAL A 32 -10.34 12.52 -0.01
N SER A 33 -11.09 12.51 1.09
CA SER A 33 -10.52 12.35 2.41
C SER A 33 -9.93 10.95 2.64
N GLU A 34 -8.90 10.87 3.48
CA GLU A 34 -8.27 9.59 3.83
C GLU A 34 -9.25 8.65 4.54
N SER A 35 -10.11 9.17 5.42
CA SER A 35 -11.12 8.37 6.13
C SER A 35 -12.14 7.74 5.19
N GLU A 36 -12.56 8.43 4.12
CA GLU A 36 -13.45 7.87 3.10
C GLU A 36 -12.76 6.75 2.32
N ILE A 37 -11.49 6.96 1.94
CA ILE A 37 -10.67 5.95 1.27
C ILE A 37 -10.51 4.70 2.13
N LEU A 38 -10.15 4.85 3.40
CA LEU A 38 -9.96 3.73 4.33
C LEU A 38 -11.26 2.95 4.56
N SER A 39 -12.38 3.64 4.75
CA SER A 39 -13.69 3.02 4.94
C SER A 39 -14.13 2.22 3.70
N ALA A 40 -14.02 2.83 2.53
CA ALA A 40 -14.38 2.18 1.27
C ALA A 40 -13.46 0.97 0.98
N SER A 41 -12.15 1.14 1.20
CA SER A 41 -11.15 0.08 1.05
C SER A 41 -11.42 -1.12 1.96
N LEU A 42 -11.75 -0.88 3.23
CA LEU A 42 -12.08 -1.94 4.18
C LEU A 42 -13.33 -2.71 3.75
N THR A 43 -14.37 -2.00 3.29
CA THR A 43 -15.61 -2.61 2.78
C THR A 43 -15.32 -3.51 1.59
N GLU A 44 -14.53 -3.03 0.65
CA GLU A 44 -14.17 -3.80 -0.55
C GLU A 44 -13.28 -5.01 -0.21
N TYR A 45 -12.29 -4.82 0.65
CA TYR A 45 -11.47 -5.94 1.12
C TYR A 45 -12.31 -7.03 1.79
N GLN A 46 -13.26 -6.66 2.65
CA GLN A 46 -14.16 -7.62 3.29
C GLN A 46 -15.06 -8.33 2.26
N SER A 47 -15.52 -7.61 1.24
CA SER A 47 -16.29 -8.19 0.15
C SER A 47 -15.47 -9.19 -0.67
N TYR A 48 -14.24 -8.82 -1.01
CA TYR A 48 -13.28 -9.70 -1.68
C TYR A 48 -13.03 -10.98 -0.87
N MET A 49 -12.73 -10.87 0.42
CA MET A 49 -12.38 -12.01 1.27
C MET A 49 -13.54 -12.99 1.48
N LYS A 50 -14.80 -12.57 1.29
CA LYS A 50 -15.97 -13.48 1.33
C LYS A 50 -15.97 -14.48 0.18
N THR A 51 -15.39 -14.12 -0.97
CA THR A 51 -15.42 -14.95 -2.19
C THR A 51 -14.04 -15.52 -2.52
N ALA A 52 -12.97 -14.94 -2.00
CA ALA A 52 -11.60 -15.38 -2.23
C ALA A 52 -11.34 -16.76 -1.61
N LYS A 53 -10.70 -17.62 -2.37
CA LYS A 53 -10.22 -18.90 -1.86
C LYS A 53 -8.88 -18.68 -1.14
N VAL A 54 -8.91 -18.55 0.18
CA VAL A 54 -7.68 -18.47 0.98
C VAL A 54 -6.88 -19.75 0.79
N SER A 55 -5.57 -19.65 0.61
CA SER A 55 -4.69 -20.79 0.43
C SER A 55 -4.65 -21.67 1.66
N THR A 56 -4.73 -22.99 1.44
CA THR A 56 -4.54 -24.03 2.48
C THR A 56 -3.09 -24.49 2.58
N ASP A 57 -2.20 -24.04 1.70
CA ASP A 57 -0.77 -24.29 1.77
C ASP A 57 -0.15 -23.46 2.91
N ALA A 58 0.09 -24.13 4.04
CA ALA A 58 0.63 -23.49 5.23
C ALA A 58 2.05 -22.94 5.01
N ASN A 59 2.88 -23.64 4.21
CA ASN A 59 4.27 -23.22 3.96
C ASN A 59 4.29 -21.97 3.06
N ALA A 60 3.57 -22.00 1.94
CA ALA A 60 3.47 -20.85 1.06
C ALA A 60 2.86 -19.63 1.78
N THR A 61 1.83 -19.86 2.60
CA THR A 61 1.21 -18.80 3.41
C THR A 61 2.19 -18.21 4.43
N ALA A 62 3.00 -19.05 5.08
CA ALA A 62 4.02 -18.59 6.03
C ALA A 62 5.09 -17.73 5.35
N ILE A 63 5.55 -18.11 4.15
CA ILE A 63 6.50 -17.35 3.34
C ILE A 63 5.94 -15.94 3.04
N VAL A 64 4.73 -15.88 2.48
CA VAL A 64 4.08 -14.60 2.15
C VAL A 64 3.94 -13.73 3.39
N LYS A 65 3.46 -14.29 4.50
CA LYS A 65 3.29 -13.54 5.76
C LYS A 65 4.61 -13.01 6.30
N ASN A 66 5.67 -13.83 6.29
CA ASN A 66 6.98 -13.42 6.79
C ASN A 66 7.54 -12.24 5.98
N VAL A 67 7.55 -12.35 4.65
CA VAL A 67 8.03 -11.27 3.78
C VAL A 67 7.18 -10.02 3.95
N ALA A 68 5.86 -10.15 3.94
CA ALA A 68 4.95 -9.01 4.08
C ALA A 68 5.07 -8.30 5.43
N GLN A 69 5.24 -9.05 6.52
CA GLN A 69 5.48 -8.48 7.86
C GLN A 69 6.78 -7.68 7.91
N ARG A 70 7.85 -8.15 7.29
CA ARG A 70 9.13 -7.42 7.24
C ARG A 70 9.02 -6.13 6.41
N ILE A 71 8.33 -6.17 5.27
CA ILE A 71 8.07 -4.98 4.45
C ILE A 71 7.18 -3.98 5.21
N ALA A 72 6.13 -4.45 5.90
CA ALA A 72 5.27 -3.59 6.73
C ALA A 72 6.08 -2.93 7.87
N ALA A 73 6.92 -3.69 8.56
CA ALA A 73 7.79 -3.16 9.61
C ALA A 73 8.80 -2.11 9.06
N ALA A 74 9.33 -2.34 7.86
CA ALA A 74 10.19 -1.36 7.19
C ALA A 74 9.43 -0.06 6.85
N ALA A 75 8.18 -0.18 6.40
CA ALA A 75 7.30 0.95 6.14
C ALA A 75 7.00 1.77 7.41
N GLU A 76 6.65 1.10 8.50
CA GLU A 76 6.40 1.75 9.79
C GLU A 76 7.65 2.43 10.36
N ALA A 77 8.81 1.78 10.25
CA ALA A 77 10.09 2.36 10.66
C ALA A 77 10.40 3.62 9.84
N TYR A 78 10.21 3.57 8.52
CA TYR A 78 10.40 4.71 7.65
C TYR A 78 9.48 5.88 8.03
N LEU A 79 8.18 5.64 8.16
CA LEU A 79 7.19 6.65 8.54
C LEU A 79 7.50 7.27 9.92
N THR A 80 8.01 6.46 10.85
CA THR A 80 8.42 6.93 12.17
C THR A 80 9.61 7.88 12.11
N VAL A 81 10.67 7.48 11.40
CA VAL A 81 11.91 8.26 11.29
C VAL A 81 11.70 9.57 10.54
N THR A 82 10.77 9.57 9.56
CA THR A 82 10.43 10.76 8.77
C THR A 82 9.37 11.65 9.42
N GLY A 83 8.95 11.34 10.65
CA GLY A 83 8.00 12.17 11.41
C GLY A 83 6.54 12.03 10.96
N GLN A 84 6.20 10.99 10.18
CA GLN A 84 4.85 10.71 9.68
C GLN A 84 4.09 9.73 10.57
N THR A 85 4.29 9.82 11.88
CA THR A 85 3.66 8.92 12.87
C THR A 85 2.13 8.98 12.85
N ALA A 86 1.55 10.11 12.42
CA ALA A 86 0.10 10.23 12.26
C ALA A 86 -0.47 9.24 11.23
N ASP A 87 0.29 8.90 10.20
CA ASP A 87 -0.14 7.95 9.17
C ASP A 87 -0.13 6.50 9.68
N LEU A 88 0.65 6.17 10.72
CA LEU A 88 0.75 4.82 11.27
C LEU A 88 -0.60 4.28 11.76
N GLN A 89 -1.44 5.12 12.35
CA GLN A 89 -2.77 4.74 12.83
C GLN A 89 -3.71 4.27 11.70
N ASN A 90 -3.39 4.60 10.46
CA ASN A 90 -4.19 4.24 9.28
C ASN A 90 -3.88 2.81 8.78
N TYR A 91 -2.82 2.17 9.28
CA TYR A 91 -2.42 0.83 8.86
C TYR A 91 -2.82 -0.21 9.89
N ALA A 92 -3.73 -1.10 9.51
CA ALA A 92 -4.06 -2.33 10.22
C ALA A 92 -3.69 -3.51 9.32
N TRP A 93 -2.39 -3.83 9.31
CA TRP A 93 -1.79 -4.79 8.39
C TRP A 93 -2.46 -6.16 8.45
N GLU A 94 -2.78 -6.70 7.28
CA GLU A 94 -3.31 -8.04 7.11
C GLU A 94 -2.73 -8.66 5.84
N PHE A 95 -2.30 -9.91 5.91
CA PHE A 95 -1.56 -10.58 4.87
C PHE A 95 -2.22 -11.89 4.50
N ASN A 96 -2.60 -12.04 3.25
CA ASN A 96 -3.27 -13.23 2.74
C ASN A 96 -2.62 -13.75 1.46
N LEU A 97 -2.55 -15.06 1.36
CA LEU A 97 -2.29 -15.80 0.13
C LEU A 97 -3.62 -16.39 -0.34
N THR A 98 -4.01 -16.14 -1.57
CA THR A 98 -5.21 -16.71 -2.18
C THR A 98 -4.85 -17.73 -3.25
N GLN A 99 -5.71 -18.75 -3.38
CA GLN A 99 -5.62 -19.79 -4.42
C GLN A 99 -6.21 -19.26 -5.71
N ASP A 100 -5.38 -18.56 -6.49
CA ASP A 100 -5.73 -18.00 -7.80
C ASP A 100 -4.49 -18.09 -8.70
N ASP A 101 -4.67 -18.64 -9.89
CA ASP A 101 -3.57 -18.86 -10.84
C ASP A 101 -3.21 -17.59 -11.64
N ASN A 102 -3.98 -16.54 -11.50
CA ASN A 102 -3.64 -15.25 -12.10
C ASN A 102 -2.36 -14.69 -11.48
N LEU A 103 -1.56 -14.03 -12.30
CA LEU A 103 -0.42 -13.25 -11.82
C LEU A 103 -0.97 -11.96 -11.23
N ASN A 104 -1.11 -11.90 -9.91
CA ASN A 104 -1.60 -10.70 -9.22
C ASN A 104 -1.12 -10.63 -7.77
N ALA A 105 -1.04 -9.39 -7.29
CA ALA A 105 -0.92 -9.00 -5.89
C ALA A 105 -1.51 -7.62 -5.75
N PHE A 106 -1.93 -7.23 -4.55
CA PHE A 106 -2.36 -5.86 -4.28
C PHE A 106 -2.22 -5.50 -2.80
N CYS A 107 -2.06 -4.22 -2.53
CA CYS A 107 -2.19 -3.65 -1.19
C CYS A 107 -3.27 -2.57 -1.20
N MET A 108 -4.38 -2.83 -0.51
CA MET A 108 -5.41 -1.82 -0.33
C MET A 108 -5.03 -0.83 0.77
N PRO A 109 -5.50 0.43 0.69
CA PRO A 109 -5.37 1.39 1.78
C PRO A 109 -5.76 0.78 3.13
N GLY A 110 -4.98 1.10 4.15
CA GLY A 110 -5.12 0.45 5.46
C GLY A 110 -4.27 -0.81 5.62
N GLY A 111 -3.43 -1.17 4.62
CA GLY A 111 -2.45 -2.24 4.74
C GLY A 111 -3.02 -3.65 4.55
N LYS A 112 -4.04 -3.81 3.71
CA LYS A 112 -4.63 -5.12 3.39
C LYS A 112 -3.92 -5.70 2.17
N ILE A 113 -2.97 -6.62 2.39
CA ILE A 113 -2.12 -7.21 1.36
C ILE A 113 -2.64 -8.60 1.00
N VAL A 114 -2.82 -8.81 -0.30
CA VAL A 114 -3.18 -10.10 -0.88
C VAL A 114 -2.18 -10.45 -1.98
N VAL A 115 -1.65 -11.65 -1.93
CA VAL A 115 -0.82 -12.24 -2.97
C VAL A 115 -1.55 -13.45 -3.55
N TYR A 116 -1.54 -13.60 -4.86
CA TYR A 116 -2.14 -14.75 -5.55
C TYR A 116 -1.11 -15.87 -5.71
N SER A 117 -1.56 -17.12 -5.63
CA SER A 117 -0.68 -18.28 -5.83
C SER A 117 0.00 -18.27 -7.20
N GLY A 118 -0.63 -17.71 -8.23
CA GLY A 118 -0.02 -17.51 -9.56
C GLY A 118 1.24 -16.66 -9.51
N MET A 119 1.28 -15.61 -8.67
CA MET A 119 2.46 -14.78 -8.47
C MET A 119 3.62 -15.60 -7.86
N LEU A 120 3.34 -16.43 -6.85
CA LEU A 120 4.37 -17.33 -6.28
C LEU A 120 4.88 -18.35 -7.30
N LYS A 121 4.01 -18.84 -8.19
CA LYS A 121 4.42 -19.76 -9.26
C LYS A 121 5.37 -19.09 -10.25
N LEU A 122 5.13 -17.81 -10.58
CA LEU A 122 6.03 -17.04 -11.45
C LEU A 122 7.40 -16.83 -10.80
N ILE A 123 7.41 -16.42 -9.54
CA ILE A 123 8.63 -16.21 -8.75
C ILE A 123 9.42 -17.52 -8.65
N GLY A 124 8.73 -18.63 -8.35
CA GLY A 124 9.33 -19.95 -8.20
C GLY A 124 9.92 -20.19 -6.82
N ASN A 125 10.77 -21.22 -6.71
CA ASN A 125 11.38 -21.67 -5.44
C ASN A 125 12.92 -21.51 -5.44
N GLY A 126 13.44 -20.54 -6.22
CA GLY A 126 14.88 -20.24 -6.26
C GLY A 126 15.39 -19.63 -4.94
N ALA A 127 16.69 -19.44 -4.86
CA ALA A 127 17.32 -18.79 -3.71
C ALA A 127 16.80 -17.37 -3.49
N ASP A 128 16.48 -16.66 -4.57
CA ASP A 128 16.04 -15.26 -4.57
C ASP A 128 14.51 -15.10 -4.40
N ARG A 129 13.79 -16.19 -4.07
CA ARG A 129 12.33 -16.19 -3.98
C ARG A 129 11.79 -15.11 -3.03
N ASP A 130 12.36 -15.00 -1.86
CA ASP A 130 11.89 -14.08 -0.82
C ASP A 130 12.22 -12.63 -1.19
N ASP A 131 13.33 -12.40 -1.92
CA ASP A 131 13.72 -11.07 -2.43
C ASP A 131 12.80 -10.63 -3.56
N GLU A 132 12.46 -11.51 -4.51
CA GLU A 132 11.49 -11.21 -5.57
C GLU A 132 10.07 -10.96 -4.99
N LEU A 133 9.67 -11.76 -4.00
CA LEU A 133 8.40 -11.55 -3.29
C LEU A 133 8.39 -10.22 -2.53
N ALA A 134 9.52 -9.84 -1.92
CA ALA A 134 9.67 -8.54 -1.28
C ALA A 134 9.60 -7.39 -2.28
N ALA A 135 10.10 -7.57 -3.51
CA ALA A 135 9.95 -6.58 -4.57
C ALA A 135 8.49 -6.37 -4.98
N VAL A 136 7.68 -7.46 -5.13
CA VAL A 136 6.23 -7.35 -5.38
C VAL A 136 5.54 -6.63 -4.24
N ILE A 137 5.68 -7.14 -3.01
CA ILE A 137 4.97 -6.62 -1.84
C ILE A 137 5.42 -5.18 -1.55
N GLY A 138 6.70 -4.89 -1.68
CA GLY A 138 7.25 -3.54 -1.52
C GLY A 138 6.66 -2.55 -2.52
N HIS A 139 6.50 -2.95 -3.78
CA HIS A 139 5.84 -2.16 -4.81
C HIS A 139 4.38 -1.85 -4.44
N GLU A 140 3.62 -2.86 -4.01
CA GLU A 140 2.22 -2.70 -3.60
C GLU A 140 2.08 -1.80 -2.35
N VAL A 141 2.94 -2.01 -1.35
CA VAL A 141 3.02 -1.14 -0.17
C VAL A 141 3.44 0.28 -0.56
N GLY A 142 4.31 0.43 -1.56
CA GLY A 142 4.69 1.71 -2.15
C GLY A 142 3.49 2.49 -2.68
N HIS A 143 2.57 1.83 -3.40
CA HIS A 143 1.32 2.46 -3.82
C HIS A 143 0.45 2.91 -2.65
N ALA A 144 0.38 2.12 -1.57
CA ALA A 144 -0.41 2.45 -0.39
C ALA A 144 0.18 3.64 0.38
N ILE A 145 1.50 3.67 0.61
CA ILE A 145 2.21 4.74 1.33
C ILE A 145 2.19 6.05 0.53
N ALA A 146 2.41 5.97 -0.79
CA ALA A 146 2.31 7.14 -1.66
C ALA A 146 0.85 7.59 -1.90
N LYS A 147 -0.14 6.87 -1.34
CA LYS A 147 -1.57 7.19 -1.46
C LYS A 147 -2.04 7.33 -2.92
N HIS A 148 -1.46 6.53 -3.83
CA HIS A 148 -1.75 6.61 -5.28
C HIS A 148 -3.22 6.36 -5.60
N GLY A 149 -3.90 5.49 -4.86
CA GLY A 149 -5.33 5.25 -5.02
C GLY A 149 -6.17 6.48 -4.64
N GLN A 150 -5.80 7.21 -3.58
CA GLN A 150 -6.45 8.45 -3.18
C GLN A 150 -6.27 9.55 -4.23
N GLU A 151 -5.06 9.68 -4.78
CA GLU A 151 -4.79 10.62 -5.86
C GLU A 151 -5.62 10.29 -7.11
N ARG A 152 -5.72 9.02 -7.51
CA ARG A 152 -6.56 8.57 -8.62
C ARG A 152 -8.04 8.86 -8.38
N ALA A 153 -8.56 8.57 -7.18
CA ALA A 153 -9.93 8.89 -6.83
C ALA A 153 -10.19 10.40 -6.90
N SER A 154 -9.24 11.21 -6.44
CA SER A 154 -9.31 12.67 -6.52
C SER A 154 -9.29 13.18 -7.96
N GLN A 155 -8.48 12.58 -8.84
CA GLN A 155 -8.45 12.90 -10.27
C GLN A 155 -9.76 12.51 -10.97
N GLN A 156 -10.32 11.34 -10.65
CA GLN A 156 -11.62 10.89 -11.16
C GLN A 156 -12.75 11.83 -10.74
N LEU A 157 -12.77 12.22 -9.47
CA LEU A 157 -13.73 13.17 -8.94
C LEU A 157 -13.66 14.51 -9.70
N LEU A 158 -12.45 15.03 -9.92
CA LEU A 158 -12.23 16.25 -10.69
C LEU A 158 -12.74 16.14 -12.13
N GLN A 159 -12.52 15.01 -12.79
CA GLN A 159 -13.01 14.76 -14.15
C GLN A 159 -14.54 14.69 -14.22
N GLN A 160 -15.18 13.99 -13.28
CA GLN A 160 -16.63 13.85 -13.24
C GLN A 160 -17.35 15.17 -12.98
N MET A 161 -16.76 16.06 -12.23
CA MET A 161 -17.36 17.35 -11.85
C MET A 161 -17.17 18.47 -12.89
N GLY A 162 -16.45 18.20 -13.98
CA GLY A 162 -16.29 19.16 -15.07
C GLY A 162 -15.79 20.55 -14.65
N GLY A 163 -14.95 20.63 -13.63
CA GLY A 163 -14.42 21.87 -13.07
C GLY A 163 -15.31 22.53 -11.99
N SER A 164 -16.46 21.96 -11.65
CA SER A 164 -17.30 22.41 -10.52
C SER A 164 -16.79 21.87 -9.19
N VAL A 165 -15.50 22.03 -8.94
CA VAL A 165 -14.78 21.49 -7.77
C VAL A 165 -15.34 22.01 -6.43
N LEU A 166 -16.02 23.17 -6.45
CA LEU A 166 -16.49 23.82 -5.22
C LEU A 166 -17.54 23.00 -4.45
N GLY A 167 -18.37 22.23 -5.16
CA GLY A 167 -19.39 21.39 -4.53
C GLY A 167 -18.83 20.13 -3.85
N ALA A 168 -17.70 19.62 -4.35
CA ALA A 168 -17.08 18.40 -3.84
C ALA A 168 -16.28 18.64 -2.54
N VAL A 169 -15.65 19.79 -2.42
CA VAL A 169 -14.82 20.15 -1.25
C VAL A 169 -15.69 20.53 -0.04
N MET A 170 -16.94 20.92 -0.26
CA MET A 170 -17.83 21.48 0.76
C MET A 170 -18.86 20.50 1.33
N GLY A 171 -19.02 19.34 0.74
CA GLY A 171 -20.14 18.49 1.14
C GLY A 171 -19.81 17.01 1.25
N GLY A 172 -19.36 16.52 2.35
CA GLY A 172 -19.29 15.11 2.77
C GLY A 172 -19.39 14.01 1.69
N ALA A 173 -19.32 12.75 2.02
CA ALA A 173 -19.31 11.62 1.07
C ALA A 173 -20.49 11.69 0.06
N SER A 174 -20.30 12.47 -1.00
CA SER A 174 -21.29 12.57 -2.07
C SER A 174 -21.31 11.28 -2.90
N ALA A 175 -22.43 11.00 -3.59
CA ALA A 175 -22.49 9.87 -4.52
C ALA A 175 -21.35 9.92 -5.56
N GLN A 176 -20.95 11.11 -5.98
CA GLN A 176 -19.82 11.31 -6.90
C GLN A 176 -18.47 10.92 -6.27
N THR A 177 -18.24 11.24 -5.00
CA THR A 177 -17.04 10.81 -4.28
C THR A 177 -17.00 9.30 -4.17
N GLN A 178 -18.08 8.66 -3.79
CA GLN A 178 -18.18 7.20 -3.72
C GLN A 178 -17.94 6.55 -5.10
N GLN A 179 -18.53 7.10 -6.15
CA GLN A 179 -18.31 6.65 -7.52
C GLN A 179 -16.82 6.80 -7.95
N ALA A 180 -16.18 7.90 -7.61
CA ALA A 180 -14.77 8.15 -7.93
C ALA A 180 -13.87 7.16 -7.18
N ILE A 181 -14.14 6.88 -5.90
CA ILE A 181 -13.42 5.87 -5.12
C ILE A 181 -13.64 4.49 -5.74
N ALA A 182 -14.90 4.11 -6.02
CA ALA A 182 -15.22 2.83 -6.63
C ALA A 182 -14.47 2.62 -7.94
N THR A 183 -14.43 3.64 -8.80
CA THR A 183 -13.71 3.59 -10.07
C THR A 183 -12.21 3.50 -9.88
N ALA A 184 -11.64 4.26 -8.94
CA ALA A 184 -10.20 4.26 -8.70
C ALA A 184 -9.68 2.93 -8.14
N TYR A 185 -10.48 2.23 -7.34
CA TYR A 185 -10.11 0.95 -6.72
C TYR A 185 -10.73 -0.27 -7.42
N GLY A 186 -11.44 -0.08 -8.54
CA GLY A 186 -12.08 -1.18 -9.28
C GLY A 186 -13.27 -1.81 -8.56
N MET A 187 -13.85 -1.10 -7.59
CA MET A 187 -14.99 -1.57 -6.82
C MET A 187 -16.22 -1.71 -7.74
N GLY A 188 -16.88 -2.85 -7.71
CA GLY A 188 -18.07 -3.13 -8.51
C GLY A 188 -17.80 -3.75 -9.90
N THR A 189 -16.55 -3.93 -10.29
CA THR A 189 -16.21 -4.73 -11.46
C THR A 189 -15.43 -5.96 -11.02
N GLN A 190 -15.91 -7.15 -11.36
CA GLN A 190 -15.21 -8.39 -11.06
C GLN A 190 -13.74 -8.28 -11.51
N TYR A 191 -12.86 -7.89 -10.61
CA TYR A 191 -11.38 -7.95 -10.67
C TYR A 191 -10.66 -7.55 -11.97
N GLY A 192 -11.32 -6.94 -12.96
CA GLY A 192 -10.75 -6.77 -14.29
C GLY A 192 -10.73 -5.36 -14.88
N ALA A 193 -11.33 -4.36 -14.23
CA ALA A 193 -11.41 -3.00 -14.78
C ALA A 193 -10.80 -1.93 -13.88
N LEU A 194 -9.75 -2.27 -13.14
CA LEU A 194 -8.92 -1.27 -12.50
C LEU A 194 -8.32 -0.36 -13.57
N LEU A 195 -8.51 0.95 -13.43
CA LEU A 195 -7.76 1.88 -14.25
C LEU A 195 -6.27 1.69 -13.96
N PRO A 196 -5.43 1.54 -14.99
CA PRO A 196 -3.99 1.37 -14.79
C PRO A 196 -3.44 2.59 -14.05
N PHE A 197 -2.47 2.35 -13.17
CA PHE A 197 -1.72 3.43 -12.54
C PHE A 197 -0.96 4.23 -13.60
N SER A 198 -0.76 5.51 -13.33
CA SER A 198 0.04 6.33 -14.24
C SER A 198 1.50 5.85 -14.20
N ARG A 199 2.24 6.05 -15.31
CA ARG A 199 3.67 5.73 -15.37
C ARG A 199 4.49 6.38 -14.25
N LYS A 200 4.04 7.55 -13.75
CA LYS A 200 4.68 8.22 -12.61
C LYS A 200 4.44 7.44 -11.31
N HIS A 201 3.23 6.97 -11.08
CA HIS A 201 2.89 6.18 -9.91
C HIS A 201 3.67 4.87 -9.90
N GLU A 202 3.83 4.22 -11.06
CA GLU A 202 4.60 2.99 -11.17
C GLU A 202 6.08 3.20 -10.81
N LEU A 203 6.73 4.22 -11.39
CA LEU A 203 8.11 4.56 -11.08
C LEU A 203 8.30 4.95 -9.61
N GLU A 204 7.33 5.64 -9.02
CA GLU A 204 7.36 6.01 -7.61
C GLU A 204 7.17 4.80 -6.71
N ALA A 205 6.23 3.90 -7.03
CA ALA A 205 6.02 2.65 -6.30
C ALA A 205 7.22 1.71 -6.41
N ASP A 206 7.87 1.64 -7.57
CA ASP A 206 9.13 0.90 -7.74
C ASP A 206 10.23 1.45 -6.82
N TYR A 207 10.42 2.77 -6.81
CA TYR A 207 11.43 3.40 -5.97
C TYR A 207 11.16 3.15 -4.48
N ILE A 208 9.93 3.39 -4.04
CA ILE A 208 9.53 3.14 -2.65
C ILE A 208 9.70 1.66 -2.32
N GLY A 209 9.29 0.77 -3.22
CA GLY A 209 9.38 -0.68 -3.04
C GLY A 209 10.80 -1.16 -2.80
N ILE A 210 11.77 -0.71 -3.59
CA ILE A 210 13.18 -1.10 -3.40
C ILE A 210 13.79 -0.48 -2.13
N VAL A 211 13.35 0.72 -1.71
CA VAL A 211 13.75 1.30 -0.41
C VAL A 211 13.24 0.42 0.73
N LEU A 212 11.96 0.06 0.73
CA LEU A 212 11.37 -0.79 1.77
C LEU A 212 11.99 -2.19 1.79
N ALA A 213 12.23 -2.80 0.63
CA ALA A 213 12.92 -4.09 0.52
C ALA A 213 14.33 -4.02 1.12
N THR A 214 15.09 -2.97 0.81
CA THR A 214 16.44 -2.76 1.36
C THR A 214 16.42 -2.58 2.88
N ILE A 215 15.53 -1.75 3.42
CA ILE A 215 15.36 -1.57 4.88
C ILE A 215 14.95 -2.88 5.55
N ALA A 216 14.09 -3.67 4.89
CA ALA A 216 13.68 -4.99 5.36
C ALA A 216 14.79 -6.06 5.23
N GLY A 217 15.95 -5.73 4.63
CA GLY A 217 17.11 -6.62 4.47
C GLY A 217 16.96 -7.62 3.32
N TYR A 218 16.18 -7.29 2.31
CA TYR A 218 16.07 -8.02 1.05
C TYR A 218 16.97 -7.39 -0.03
N ASP A 219 17.34 -8.19 -1.02
CA ASP A 219 18.11 -7.69 -2.15
C ASP A 219 17.23 -6.94 -3.16
N ALA A 220 17.44 -5.64 -3.25
CA ALA A 220 16.69 -4.77 -4.17
C ALA A 220 16.90 -5.12 -5.66
N ASP A 221 18.02 -5.78 -6.03
CA ASP A 221 18.26 -6.20 -7.43
C ASP A 221 17.23 -7.22 -7.91
N ALA A 222 16.62 -7.97 -7.00
CA ALA A 222 15.55 -8.91 -7.33
C ALA A 222 14.34 -8.25 -8.01
N ALA A 223 14.13 -6.94 -7.80
CA ALA A 223 13.09 -6.19 -8.51
C ALA A 223 13.31 -6.20 -10.04
N ILE A 224 14.56 -6.14 -10.50
CA ILE A 224 14.89 -6.21 -11.94
C ILE A 224 14.52 -7.57 -12.48
N THR A 225 14.95 -8.63 -11.81
CA THR A 225 14.68 -10.03 -12.19
C THR A 225 13.18 -10.30 -12.26
N LEU A 226 12.44 -9.85 -11.25
CA LEU A 226 10.98 -9.97 -11.19
C LEU A 226 10.31 -9.31 -12.40
N TRP A 227 10.66 -8.04 -12.72
CA TRP A 227 10.04 -7.34 -13.85
C TRP A 227 10.38 -7.99 -15.19
N GLN A 228 11.58 -8.55 -15.35
CA GLN A 228 11.95 -9.33 -16.53
C GLN A 228 11.11 -10.61 -16.65
N LYS A 229 10.90 -11.34 -15.54
CA LYS A 229 10.01 -12.52 -15.51
C LYS A 229 8.57 -12.15 -15.87
N MET A 230 8.06 -11.06 -15.32
CA MET A 230 6.71 -10.57 -15.61
C MET A 230 6.55 -10.16 -17.09
N GLU A 231 7.53 -9.46 -17.66
CA GLU A 231 7.52 -9.07 -19.06
C GLU A 231 7.53 -10.31 -19.97
N ALA A 232 8.37 -11.29 -19.67
CA ALA A 232 8.42 -12.55 -20.41
C ALA A 232 7.08 -13.34 -20.32
N ALA A 233 6.44 -13.35 -19.16
CA ALA A 233 5.15 -14.01 -18.94
C ALA A 233 3.98 -13.28 -19.65
N SER A 234 4.13 -12.00 -19.96
CA SER A 234 3.08 -11.15 -20.55
C SER A 234 3.09 -11.09 -22.07
N GLY A 235 3.98 -11.82 -22.73
CA GLY A 235 4.20 -11.81 -24.20
C GLY A 235 3.07 -12.39 -25.05
N GLY A 236 1.84 -12.55 -24.52
CA GLY A 236 0.65 -13.05 -25.20
C GLY A 236 -0.39 -11.97 -25.49
N ALA A 237 -1.45 -12.34 -26.24
CA ALA A 237 -2.56 -11.45 -26.63
C ALA A 237 -3.38 -10.91 -25.43
N ASN A 238 -3.28 -11.56 -24.26
CA ASN A 238 -3.94 -11.15 -23.03
C ASN A 238 -2.87 -10.93 -21.95
N PRO A 239 -2.53 -9.68 -21.63
CA PRO A 239 -1.59 -9.40 -20.53
C PRO A 239 -2.17 -9.91 -19.21
N ALA A 240 -1.30 -10.43 -18.35
CA ALA A 240 -1.68 -10.83 -17.00
C ALA A 240 -2.39 -9.67 -16.26
N PRO A 241 -3.39 -9.95 -15.39
CA PRO A 241 -4.12 -8.91 -14.67
C PRO A 241 -3.22 -7.88 -13.99
N PHE A 242 -2.13 -8.30 -13.37
CA PHE A 242 -1.14 -7.42 -12.78
C PHE A 242 -0.56 -6.43 -13.81
N MET A 243 -0.21 -6.91 -14.99
CA MET A 243 0.36 -6.06 -16.04
C MET A 243 -0.65 -5.08 -16.66
N SER A 244 -1.96 -5.37 -16.52
CA SER A 244 -3.02 -4.46 -16.97
C SER A 244 -3.16 -3.26 -16.02
N THR A 245 -2.93 -3.46 -14.73
CA THR A 245 -2.98 -2.42 -13.70
C THR A 245 -1.63 -1.75 -13.46
N HIS A 246 -0.52 -2.49 -13.66
CA HIS A 246 0.86 -2.06 -13.47
C HIS A 246 1.66 -2.25 -14.78
N PRO A 247 1.49 -1.37 -15.77
CA PRO A 247 2.12 -1.54 -17.06
C PRO A 247 3.64 -1.62 -16.95
N SER A 248 4.22 -2.69 -17.51
CA SER A 248 5.66 -2.83 -17.67
C SER A 248 6.17 -1.82 -18.68
N SER A 249 7.41 -1.42 -18.50
CA SER A 249 8.16 -0.69 -19.51
C SER A 249 9.65 -0.89 -19.27
N THR A 250 10.41 -0.95 -20.37
CA THR A 250 11.88 -0.92 -20.33
C THR A 250 12.40 0.27 -19.52
N LYS A 251 11.62 1.36 -19.44
CA LYS A 251 11.92 2.52 -18.61
C LYS A 251 11.91 2.17 -17.12
N ARG A 252 10.96 1.36 -16.61
CA ARG A 252 10.91 0.95 -15.20
C ARG A 252 12.20 0.21 -14.82
N ILE A 253 12.60 -0.78 -15.60
CA ILE A 253 13.84 -1.54 -15.38
C ILE A 253 15.06 -0.60 -15.41
N SER A 254 15.14 0.32 -16.39
CA SER A 254 16.24 1.27 -16.49
C SER A 254 16.32 2.23 -15.29
N GLU A 255 15.18 2.70 -14.78
CA GLU A 255 15.15 3.58 -13.58
C GLU A 255 15.51 2.79 -12.31
N LEU A 256 15.07 1.54 -12.16
CA LEU A 256 15.48 0.65 -11.08
C LEU A 256 17.01 0.45 -11.08
N GLN A 257 17.60 0.14 -12.24
CA GLN A 257 19.06 -0.03 -12.37
C GLN A 257 19.85 1.19 -11.92
N LYS A 258 19.31 2.40 -12.11
CA LYS A 258 19.94 3.65 -11.67
C LYS A 258 19.71 3.94 -10.19
N ALA A 259 18.55 3.54 -9.66
CA ALA A 259 18.14 3.84 -8.28
C ALA A 259 18.76 2.88 -7.28
N ILE A 260 18.80 1.58 -7.58
CA ILE A 260 19.24 0.52 -6.65
C ILE A 260 20.62 0.79 -6.01
N PRO A 261 21.68 1.16 -6.75
CA PRO A 261 22.97 1.41 -6.12
C PRO A 261 22.91 2.54 -5.08
N LYS A 262 22.11 3.58 -5.32
CA LYS A 262 21.92 4.70 -4.40
C LYS A 262 21.12 4.27 -3.17
N VAL A 263 20.05 3.52 -3.38
CA VAL A 263 19.20 2.99 -2.30
C VAL A 263 20.01 2.05 -1.39
N LYS A 264 20.79 1.14 -1.97
CA LYS A 264 21.68 0.25 -1.18
C LYS A 264 22.73 1.03 -0.38
N ALA A 265 23.30 2.09 -0.94
CA ALA A 265 24.27 2.94 -0.23
C ALA A 265 23.62 3.72 0.92
N GLU A 266 22.40 4.21 0.75
CA GLU A 266 21.69 5.04 1.73
C GLU A 266 20.99 4.21 2.81
N TYR A 267 20.34 3.12 2.45
CA TYR A 267 19.46 2.33 3.33
C TYR A 267 20.02 0.95 3.71
N GLY A 268 21.04 0.45 3.02
CA GLY A 268 21.56 -0.92 3.22
C GLY A 268 22.20 -1.20 4.58
N ASN A 269 22.58 -0.15 5.31
CA ASN A 269 23.16 -0.25 6.65
C ASN A 269 22.16 0.10 7.78
N VAL A 270 20.88 0.29 7.43
CA VAL A 270 19.85 0.55 8.44
C VAL A 270 19.59 -0.74 9.22
N SER A 271 19.64 -0.68 10.55
CA SER A 271 19.33 -1.83 11.40
C SER A 271 17.92 -2.31 11.12
N GLN A 272 17.76 -3.60 10.81
CA GLN A 272 16.45 -4.17 10.48
C GLN A 272 15.48 -3.96 11.65
N PRO A 273 14.25 -3.51 11.39
CA PRO A 273 13.23 -3.40 12.42
C PRO A 273 12.91 -4.78 12.99
N ALA A 274 12.84 -4.89 14.32
CA ALA A 274 12.49 -6.13 14.98
C ALA A 274 11.08 -6.57 14.57
N THR A 275 10.94 -7.77 14.03
CA THR A 275 9.63 -8.38 13.78
C THR A 275 8.99 -8.72 15.11
N THR A 276 8.00 -7.94 15.54
CA THR A 276 7.20 -8.25 16.73
C THR A 276 6.28 -9.41 16.39
N THR A 277 6.69 -10.61 16.72
CA THR A 277 5.78 -11.76 16.76
C THR A 277 4.80 -11.49 17.90
N ALA A 278 3.61 -11.03 17.59
CA ALA A 278 2.53 -10.84 18.57
C ALA A 278 2.07 -12.22 19.05
N THR A 279 2.75 -12.78 20.01
CA THR A 279 2.26 -13.91 20.79
C THR A 279 1.12 -13.35 21.66
N LYS A 280 -0.11 -13.59 21.27
CA LYS A 280 -1.28 -13.40 22.15
C LYS A 280 -1.14 -14.36 23.32
N THR A 281 -0.54 -13.92 24.41
CA THR A 281 -0.61 -14.58 25.69
C THR A 281 -2.01 -14.35 26.24
N THR A 282 -2.85 -15.37 26.13
CA THR A 282 -4.14 -15.44 26.82
C THR A 282 -3.86 -15.59 28.31
N THR A 283 -3.84 -14.50 29.03
CA THR A 283 -3.83 -14.50 30.51
C THR A 283 -5.21 -14.91 30.98
N LYS A 284 -5.31 -16.18 31.36
CA LYS A 284 -6.42 -16.75 32.11
C LYS A 284 -6.47 -16.08 33.49
N LYS A 285 -7.50 -15.29 33.75
CA LYS A 285 -7.77 -14.61 35.02
C LYS A 285 -8.09 -15.66 36.08
N ALA A 286 -7.15 -15.96 36.98
CA ALA A 286 -7.43 -16.67 38.21
C ALA A 286 -7.80 -15.66 39.28
N ALA A 287 -9.03 -15.79 39.78
CA ALA A 287 -9.50 -15.08 40.96
C ALA A 287 -8.94 -15.76 42.23
N THR A 288 -8.33 -15.01 43.11
CA THR A 288 -8.25 -15.38 44.51
C THR A 288 -8.21 -14.11 45.38
N THR A 289 -9.20 -13.99 46.18
CA THR A 289 -9.37 -13.10 47.31
C THR A 289 -8.29 -13.30 48.37
N SER A 290 -7.71 -12.24 48.94
CA SER A 290 -7.44 -12.17 50.37
C SER A 290 -7.06 -10.73 50.79
N THR A 291 -7.81 -10.26 51.75
CA THR A 291 -7.63 -9.12 52.64
C THR A 291 -6.27 -9.14 53.36
N LYS A 292 -5.59 -8.00 53.54
CA LYS A 292 -5.15 -7.49 54.84
C LYS A 292 -4.59 -6.04 54.78
N LYS A 293 -4.98 -5.33 55.81
CA LYS A 293 -4.62 -3.97 56.26
C LYS A 293 -3.12 -3.80 56.50
N GLY A 294 -2.66 -2.56 56.35
CA GLY A 294 -1.69 -2.06 57.33
C GLY A 294 -0.70 -1.03 56.79
N THR A 295 -0.89 0.19 57.28
CA THR A 295 0.09 1.21 57.70
C THR A 295 0.96 1.92 56.69
N GLY A 296 0.80 3.23 56.71
CA GLY A 296 1.54 4.25 55.98
C GLY A 296 2.95 4.47 56.48
N PHE A 297 3.67 5.21 55.60
CA PHE A 297 4.70 6.16 56.07
C PHE A 297 4.85 7.27 55.02
N LYS A 298 4.92 8.51 55.56
CA LYS A 298 5.19 9.77 54.86
C LYS A 298 6.68 10.05 54.82
N ILE A 299 7.08 11.06 54.00
CA ILE A 299 8.31 11.89 53.95
C ILE A 299 9.26 11.38 52.86
N GLY A 300 9.73 12.21 51.94
CA GLY A 300 10.14 13.56 51.85
C GLY A 300 10.24 14.03 50.38
#